data_ee618dd6a8457ddcb2e39c6085ad549e
#
_entry.id   ee618dd6a8457ddcb2e39c6085ad549e
#
_cell.length_a   1.000
_cell.length_b   1.000
_cell.length_c   1.000
_cell.angle_alpha   90.00
_cell.angle_beta   90.00
_cell.angle_gamma   90.00
#
_symmetry.space_group_name_H-M   'P 1'
#
loop_
_entity.id
_entity.type
_entity.pdbx_description
1 polymer ?
#
loop_
_entity_poly.entity_id
_entity_poly.type
_entity_poly.pdbx_seq_one_letter_code
_entity_poly.pdbx_strand_id
1 'polypeptide(L)'
;MLKKWMRLFAICLFMFTMVSPDTYAASNPVDDANEVAEQPISEQFQPKSVMIASQTGQILYDYHPNEETDPASLTKIMTMYLTLDAMKRGDIKGSDQIQITPEYQKMTELPNLSASPLKVGESYTVDQFLDQITIKSSNAATLILADKISGNSSKFTDQMNQKAKKLGMAHTHFTNPTGADTKLLEEFAPKSYKGEGKTTSTARDMNKLMYHIIKVHPNVLKYSKKTSAKQHGEVLTPKNISLKGQENELKGADGLKTGTSDDGYNLALTAKRDGLRLNETILNVQPYPDQAAENARHLIANALIEQQFQDYEYKKVLSKGEHKINDQRYNVKADLYDVVPKNMDKVKFKVNDKDEIYIDYPRQFIKGTKAPKVKAEKENAFTSFFKDLFE
;
A
#
# COMPACT_ATOMS: atom_id res chain seq x y z
N MET A 1 35.30 0.71 -76.22
CA MET A 1 34.09 1.47 -76.03
C MET A 1 33.33 0.79 -74.89
N LEU A 2 33.43 1.38 -73.68
CA LEU A 2 32.99 0.80 -72.41
C LEU A 2 31.51 1.11 -72.20
N LYS A 3 30.65 0.09 -72.05
CA LYS A 3 29.28 0.26 -71.57
C LYS A 3 29.30 0.16 -70.04
N LYS A 4 29.04 1.29 -69.38
CA LYS A 4 28.83 1.36 -67.92
C LYS A 4 27.44 0.84 -67.59
N TRP A 5 27.37 -0.20 -66.78
CA TRP A 5 26.16 -0.64 -66.14
C TRP A 5 25.96 0.13 -64.84
N MET A 6 24.97 1.00 -64.79
CA MET A 6 24.50 1.58 -63.53
C MET A 6 23.45 0.64 -62.92
N ARG A 7 23.79 0.02 -61.84
CA ARG A 7 22.83 -0.69 -60.96
C ARG A 7 22.17 0.32 -60.02
N LEU A 8 20.89 0.58 -60.23
CA LEU A 8 20.07 1.30 -59.28
C LEU A 8 19.86 0.38 -58.03
N PHE A 9 20.41 0.78 -56.90
CA PHE A 9 20.07 0.24 -55.62
C PHE A 9 18.84 1.00 -55.10
N ALA A 10 17.65 0.38 -55.15
CA ALA A 10 16.46 0.91 -54.51
C ALA A 10 16.61 0.63 -53.00
N ILE A 11 16.93 1.64 -52.21
CA ILE A 11 16.90 1.58 -50.73
C ILE A 11 15.43 1.72 -50.34
N CYS A 12 14.76 0.60 -50.05
CA CYS A 12 13.49 0.62 -49.31
C CYS A 12 13.76 1.06 -47.86
N LEU A 13 13.52 2.33 -47.62
CA LEU A 13 13.50 2.89 -46.27
C LEU A 13 12.21 2.39 -45.58
N PHE A 14 12.31 1.28 -44.89
CA PHE A 14 11.27 0.86 -43.96
C PHE A 14 11.24 1.87 -42.80
N MET A 15 10.33 2.84 -42.87
CA MET A 15 9.94 3.63 -41.73
C MET A 15 9.25 2.67 -40.73
N PHE A 16 10.03 2.18 -39.79
CA PHE A 16 9.48 1.65 -38.56
C PHE A 16 8.84 2.84 -37.84
N THR A 17 7.55 3.04 -38.03
CA THR A 17 6.76 3.83 -37.09
C THR A 17 6.82 3.05 -35.75
N MET A 18 7.73 3.45 -34.89
CA MET A 18 7.60 3.11 -33.50
C MET A 18 6.26 3.72 -33.04
N VAL A 19 5.22 2.89 -32.99
CA VAL A 19 4.05 3.19 -32.19
C VAL A 19 4.59 3.21 -30.76
N SER A 20 4.88 4.41 -30.28
CA SER A 20 5.09 4.61 -28.85
C SER A 20 3.85 4.01 -28.17
N PRO A 21 3.98 3.15 -27.15
CA PRO A 21 2.82 2.81 -26.36
C PRO A 21 2.26 4.16 -25.90
N ASP A 22 0.95 4.35 -26.11
CA ASP A 22 0.25 5.52 -25.60
C ASP A 22 0.67 5.68 -24.15
N THR A 23 1.52 6.68 -23.90
CA THR A 23 1.69 7.20 -22.56
C THR A 23 0.32 7.78 -22.26
N TYR A 24 -0.50 7.03 -21.51
CA TYR A 24 -1.61 7.64 -20.80
C TYR A 24 -0.98 8.84 -20.11
N ALA A 25 -1.32 10.04 -20.57
CA ALA A 25 -1.00 11.25 -19.83
C ALA A 25 -1.53 10.97 -18.43
N ALA A 26 -0.64 11.06 -17.43
CA ALA A 26 -1.04 10.84 -16.05
C ALA A 26 -2.20 11.79 -15.78
N SER A 27 -3.41 11.23 -15.65
CA SER A 27 -4.60 12.01 -15.35
C SER A 27 -4.38 12.68 -14.00
N ASN A 28 -4.94 13.87 -13.84
CA ASN A 28 -4.85 14.62 -12.59
C ASN A 28 -5.70 13.92 -11.52
N PRO A 29 -5.14 13.47 -10.38
CA PRO A 29 -5.91 12.77 -9.34
C PRO A 29 -7.14 13.52 -8.83
N VAL A 30 -7.14 14.86 -8.85
CA VAL A 30 -8.32 15.64 -8.45
C VAL A 30 -9.38 15.61 -9.54
N ASP A 31 -9.00 15.67 -10.81
CA ASP A 31 -9.94 15.56 -11.93
C ASP A 31 -10.58 14.17 -11.94
N ASP A 32 -9.76 13.10 -11.83
CA ASP A 32 -10.25 11.72 -11.75
C ASP A 32 -11.18 11.51 -10.54
N ALA A 33 -10.81 12.06 -9.37
CA ALA A 33 -11.64 11.99 -8.18
C ALA A 33 -12.98 12.71 -8.38
N ASN A 34 -12.99 13.85 -9.09
CA ASN A 34 -14.20 14.63 -9.36
C ASN A 34 -15.16 13.92 -10.32
N GLU A 35 -14.72 12.91 -11.08
CA GLU A 35 -15.63 12.10 -11.91
C GLU A 35 -16.63 11.28 -11.07
N VAL A 36 -16.28 10.94 -9.83
CA VAL A 36 -17.08 10.08 -8.94
C VAL A 36 -17.39 10.71 -7.58
N ALA A 37 -16.79 11.85 -7.25
CA ALA A 37 -17.00 12.54 -5.98
C ALA A 37 -18.42 13.11 -5.87
N GLU A 38 -19.05 12.99 -4.71
CA GLU A 38 -20.36 13.58 -4.44
C GLU A 38 -20.33 15.12 -4.40
N GLN A 39 -19.18 15.71 -4.09
CA GLN A 39 -18.96 17.15 -4.04
C GLN A 39 -17.66 17.50 -4.74
N PRO A 40 -17.61 18.63 -5.48
CA PRO A 40 -16.40 19.05 -6.18
C PRO A 40 -15.23 19.27 -5.23
N ILE A 41 -14.08 18.71 -5.56
CA ILE A 41 -12.81 18.90 -4.88
C ILE A 41 -12.00 19.93 -5.65
N SER A 42 -11.46 20.95 -4.96
CA SER A 42 -10.67 22.00 -5.61
C SER A 42 -9.31 21.47 -6.08
N GLU A 43 -8.92 21.84 -7.31
CA GLU A 43 -7.62 21.46 -7.91
C GLU A 43 -6.40 21.92 -7.09
N GLN A 44 -6.57 22.95 -6.25
CA GLN A 44 -5.49 23.39 -5.35
C GLN A 44 -5.02 22.31 -4.37
N PHE A 45 -5.85 21.26 -4.13
CA PHE A 45 -5.54 20.14 -3.23
C PHE A 45 -4.88 18.95 -3.94
N GLN A 46 -4.36 19.17 -5.15
CA GLN A 46 -3.67 18.16 -5.93
C GLN A 46 -2.58 17.47 -5.11
N PRO A 47 -2.65 16.14 -4.90
CA PRO A 47 -1.59 15.40 -4.24
C PRO A 47 -0.33 15.34 -5.12
N LYS A 48 0.83 15.31 -4.48
CA LYS A 48 2.11 15.18 -5.19
C LYS A 48 2.28 13.79 -5.80
N SER A 49 1.76 12.76 -5.13
CA SER A 49 1.95 11.37 -5.54
C SER A 49 0.79 10.49 -5.04
N VAL A 50 0.32 9.59 -5.91
CA VAL A 50 -0.74 8.62 -5.59
C VAL A 50 -0.37 7.25 -6.15
N MET A 51 -0.76 6.18 -5.44
CA MET A 51 -0.74 4.82 -5.98
C MET A 51 -1.83 3.98 -5.35
N ILE A 52 -2.58 3.24 -6.18
CA ILE A 52 -3.57 2.23 -5.75
C ILE A 52 -3.17 0.87 -6.30
N ALA A 53 -3.15 -0.14 -5.42
CA ALA A 53 -2.92 -1.52 -5.82
C ALA A 53 -3.88 -2.48 -5.11
N SER A 54 -4.16 -3.60 -5.73
CA SER A 54 -5.02 -4.65 -5.20
C SER A 54 -4.26 -5.61 -4.26
N GLN A 55 -5.01 -6.52 -3.60
CA GLN A 55 -4.44 -7.61 -2.79
C GLN A 55 -3.57 -8.59 -3.59
N THR A 56 -3.65 -8.62 -4.91
CA THR A 56 -2.76 -9.42 -5.76
C THR A 56 -1.45 -8.70 -6.07
N GLY A 57 -1.34 -7.43 -5.71
CA GLY A 57 -0.23 -6.56 -6.05
C GLY A 57 -0.35 -5.95 -7.45
N GLN A 58 -1.48 -6.11 -8.14
CA GLN A 58 -1.78 -5.42 -9.38
C GLN A 58 -1.97 -3.93 -9.11
N ILE A 59 -1.26 -3.09 -9.85
CA ILE A 59 -1.40 -1.64 -9.82
C ILE A 59 -2.62 -1.27 -10.67
N LEU A 60 -3.55 -0.53 -10.09
CA LEU A 60 -4.79 -0.12 -10.75
C LEU A 60 -4.80 1.37 -11.09
N TYR A 61 -4.09 2.17 -10.30
CA TYR A 61 -3.92 3.60 -10.51
C TYR A 61 -2.55 4.05 -10.00
N ASP A 62 -1.87 4.93 -10.74
CA ASP A 62 -0.69 5.63 -10.23
C ASP A 62 -0.56 7.03 -10.84
N TYR A 63 -0.07 7.96 -10.01
CA TYR A 63 0.27 9.33 -10.37
C TYR A 63 1.57 9.70 -9.68
N HIS A 64 2.62 9.97 -10.45
CA HIS A 64 3.98 10.27 -9.95
C HIS A 64 4.44 9.34 -8.82
N PRO A 65 4.26 8.00 -8.93
CA PRO A 65 4.37 7.07 -7.80
C PRO A 65 5.79 6.95 -7.24
N ASN A 66 6.79 7.44 -7.96
CA ASN A 66 8.21 7.43 -7.57
C ASN A 66 8.71 8.80 -7.06
N GLU A 67 7.84 9.79 -6.94
CA GLU A 67 8.19 11.09 -6.40
C GLU A 67 8.51 10.98 -4.93
N GLU A 68 9.72 11.39 -4.54
CA GLU A 68 10.19 11.35 -3.15
C GLU A 68 9.58 12.50 -2.35
N THR A 69 9.07 12.19 -1.17
CA THR A 69 8.49 13.16 -0.24
C THR A 69 8.54 12.61 1.20
N ASP A 70 8.21 13.47 2.16
CA ASP A 70 8.06 13.07 3.56
C ASP A 70 6.75 12.29 3.77
N PRO A 71 6.80 10.99 4.11
CA PRO A 71 5.61 10.21 4.42
C PRO A 71 5.04 10.56 5.80
N ALA A 72 5.73 11.35 6.59
CA ALA A 72 5.37 11.71 7.95
C ALA A 72 4.98 10.46 8.78
N SER A 73 3.89 10.53 9.51
CA SER A 73 3.41 9.41 10.35
C SER A 73 2.99 8.14 9.62
N LEU A 74 2.99 8.09 8.27
CA LEU A 74 2.87 6.81 7.57
C LEU A 74 4.06 5.88 7.87
N THR A 75 5.20 6.46 8.25
CA THR A 75 6.39 5.73 8.78
C THR A 75 6.00 4.72 9.87
N LYS A 76 4.99 5.01 10.70
CA LYS A 76 4.52 4.13 11.76
C LYS A 76 3.97 2.79 11.26
N ILE A 77 3.66 2.67 9.97
CA ILE A 77 3.29 1.38 9.36
C ILE A 77 4.49 0.42 9.45
N MET A 78 5.72 0.90 9.24
CA MET A 78 6.92 0.08 9.42
C MET A 78 7.14 -0.27 10.89
N THR A 79 6.88 0.65 11.81
CA THR A 79 6.96 0.36 13.26
C THR A 79 5.95 -0.73 13.67
N MET A 80 4.69 -0.62 13.21
CA MET A 80 3.69 -1.67 13.43
C MET A 80 4.12 -3.02 12.81
N TYR A 81 4.71 -3.00 11.61
CA TYR A 81 5.20 -4.21 10.95
C TYR A 81 6.27 -4.92 11.78
N LEU A 82 7.27 -4.19 12.26
CA LEU A 82 8.32 -4.76 13.11
C LEU A 82 7.79 -5.22 14.47
N THR A 83 6.83 -4.50 15.04
CA THR A 83 6.15 -4.93 16.28
C THR A 83 5.41 -6.26 16.07
N LEU A 84 4.65 -6.38 14.99
CA LEU A 84 3.93 -7.62 14.65
C LEU A 84 4.88 -8.76 14.26
N ASP A 85 6.03 -8.46 13.66
CA ASP A 85 7.10 -9.43 13.43
C ASP A 85 7.66 -9.96 14.77
N ALA A 86 7.92 -9.08 15.75
CA ALA A 86 8.38 -9.45 17.08
C ALA A 86 7.33 -10.31 17.83
N MET A 87 6.05 -9.93 17.70
CA MET A 87 4.95 -10.74 18.25
C MET A 87 4.86 -12.12 17.59
N LYS A 88 5.03 -12.21 16.29
CA LYS A 88 5.01 -13.47 15.53
C LYS A 88 6.18 -14.40 15.91
N ARG A 89 7.35 -13.83 16.21
CA ARG A 89 8.50 -14.62 16.71
C ARG A 89 8.36 -15.04 18.17
N GLY A 90 7.42 -14.44 18.91
CA GLY A 90 7.26 -14.69 20.36
C GLY A 90 8.16 -13.85 21.27
N ASP A 91 8.86 -12.84 20.70
CA ASP A 91 9.74 -11.93 21.46
C ASP A 91 8.93 -11.05 22.43
N ILE A 92 7.71 -10.68 22.02
CA ILE A 92 6.72 -9.95 22.83
C ILE A 92 5.31 -10.48 22.53
N LYS A 93 4.38 -10.24 23.45
CA LYS A 93 2.95 -10.57 23.30
C LYS A 93 2.12 -9.29 23.32
N GLY A 94 0.98 -9.30 22.64
CA GLY A 94 0.03 -8.18 22.67
C GLY A 94 -0.45 -7.84 24.09
N SER A 95 -0.50 -8.83 24.99
CA SER A 95 -0.88 -8.68 26.40
C SER A 95 0.25 -8.24 27.35
N ASP A 96 1.51 -8.19 26.86
CA ASP A 96 2.63 -7.81 27.71
C ASP A 96 2.48 -6.37 28.17
N GLN A 97 2.64 -6.17 29.49
CA GLN A 97 2.51 -4.87 30.14
C GLN A 97 3.83 -4.10 30.06
N ILE A 98 3.74 -2.83 29.72
CA ILE A 98 4.85 -1.88 29.75
C ILE A 98 4.48 -0.79 30.74
N GLN A 99 5.23 -0.70 31.84
CA GLN A 99 5.03 0.32 32.88
C GLN A 99 5.59 1.66 32.38
N ILE A 100 4.83 2.73 32.60
CA ILE A 100 5.23 4.08 32.25
C ILE A 100 6.23 4.61 33.26
N THR A 101 7.44 4.84 32.80
CA THR A 101 8.53 5.49 33.54
C THR A 101 8.42 7.03 33.39
N PRO A 102 9.15 7.81 34.24
CA PRO A 102 9.25 9.26 34.02
C PRO A 102 9.78 9.63 32.62
N GLU A 103 10.70 8.83 32.07
CA GLU A 103 11.23 9.03 30.72
C GLU A 103 10.15 8.81 29.65
N TYR A 104 9.35 7.76 29.75
CA TYR A 104 8.25 7.48 28.84
C TYR A 104 7.14 8.54 28.90
N GLN A 105 6.85 9.07 30.08
CA GLN A 105 5.90 10.17 30.22
C GLN A 105 6.39 11.42 29.46
N LYS A 106 7.67 11.80 29.60
CA LYS A 106 8.25 12.95 28.88
C LYS A 106 8.09 12.84 27.34
N MET A 107 8.08 11.62 26.77
CA MET A 107 7.82 11.43 25.33
C MET A 107 6.43 11.95 24.91
N THR A 108 5.48 12.06 25.85
CA THR A 108 4.14 12.62 25.57
C THR A 108 4.11 14.15 25.57
N GLU A 109 5.16 14.77 26.10
CA GLU A 109 5.28 16.22 26.31
C GLU A 109 6.04 16.89 25.14
N LEU A 110 6.52 16.12 24.16
CA LEU A 110 7.21 16.63 22.98
C LEU A 110 6.32 17.62 22.21
N PRO A 111 6.77 18.86 21.99
CA PRO A 111 5.95 19.92 21.40
C PRO A 111 5.58 19.59 19.95
N ASN A 112 4.37 19.96 19.56
CA ASN A 112 3.85 19.81 18.20
C ASN A 112 3.76 18.35 17.71
N LEU A 113 3.90 17.35 18.60
CA LEU A 113 3.78 15.95 18.26
C LEU A 113 2.51 15.32 18.84
N SER A 114 1.82 14.52 18.00
CA SER A 114 0.65 13.76 18.47
C SER A 114 1.07 12.73 19.50
N ALA A 115 0.42 12.73 20.66
CA ALA A 115 0.57 11.73 21.70
C ALA A 115 -0.77 11.44 22.39
N SER A 116 -0.86 10.31 23.08
CA SER A 116 -1.87 10.05 24.10
C SER A 116 -1.24 10.34 25.46
N PRO A 117 -1.97 10.91 26.41
CA PRO A 117 -1.45 11.12 27.77
C PRO A 117 -1.04 9.77 28.39
N LEU A 118 0.15 9.74 28.99
CA LEU A 118 0.65 8.60 29.75
C LEU A 118 1.09 9.11 31.13
N LYS A 119 0.76 8.37 32.20
CA LYS A 119 1.10 8.77 33.57
C LYS A 119 2.07 7.77 34.19
N VAL A 120 3.09 8.28 34.88
CA VAL A 120 4.06 7.45 35.61
C VAL A 120 3.34 6.47 36.54
N GLY A 121 3.77 5.22 36.49
CA GLY A 121 3.20 4.13 37.31
C GLY A 121 2.04 3.39 36.66
N GLU A 122 1.35 3.97 35.68
CA GLU A 122 0.38 3.25 34.86
C GLU A 122 1.08 2.20 33.99
N SER A 123 0.34 1.18 33.56
CA SER A 123 0.84 0.15 32.66
C SER A 123 -0.11 0.01 31.46
N TYR A 124 0.45 -0.11 30.27
CA TYR A 124 -0.28 -0.31 29.03
C TYR A 124 0.20 -1.58 28.34
N THR A 125 -0.71 -2.31 27.72
CA THR A 125 -0.33 -3.47 26.93
C THR A 125 0.26 -3.05 25.58
N VAL A 126 1.03 -3.94 24.93
CA VAL A 126 1.49 -3.75 23.55
C VAL A 126 0.31 -3.50 22.60
N ASP A 127 -0.81 -4.23 22.78
CA ASP A 127 -2.04 -4.02 22.01
C ASP A 127 -2.61 -2.60 22.21
N GLN A 128 -2.57 -2.05 23.41
CA GLN A 128 -3.01 -0.69 23.69
C GLN A 128 -2.10 0.37 23.03
N PHE A 129 -0.78 0.15 23.00
CA PHE A 129 0.12 1.03 22.26
C PHE A 129 -0.14 0.97 20.75
N LEU A 130 -0.40 -0.20 20.18
CA LEU A 130 -0.80 -0.32 18.76
C LEU A 130 -2.11 0.43 18.46
N ASP A 131 -3.09 0.41 19.38
CA ASP A 131 -4.30 1.24 19.29
C ASP A 131 -3.97 2.73 19.31
N GLN A 132 -3.09 3.20 20.20
CA GLN A 132 -2.66 4.61 20.24
C GLN A 132 -1.96 5.03 18.96
N ILE A 133 -1.14 4.15 18.37
CA ILE A 133 -0.44 4.41 17.11
C ILE A 133 -1.43 4.56 15.95
N THR A 134 -2.42 3.67 15.86
CA THR A 134 -3.37 3.68 14.73
C THR A 134 -4.43 4.78 14.89
N ILE A 135 -5.00 4.94 16.08
CA ILE A 135 -6.11 5.86 16.33
C ILE A 135 -5.61 7.31 16.48
N LYS A 136 -4.66 7.56 17.36
CA LYS A 136 -4.16 8.91 17.70
C LYS A 136 -2.88 9.31 17.00
N SER A 137 -2.23 8.36 16.28
CA SER A 137 -0.90 8.59 15.72
C SER A 137 0.16 8.90 16.78
N SER A 138 0.05 8.32 17.99
CA SER A 138 0.92 8.64 19.12
C SER A 138 2.39 8.38 18.82
N ASN A 139 3.21 9.44 18.91
CA ASN A 139 4.68 9.35 18.77
C ASN A 139 5.29 8.69 20.01
N ALA A 140 4.80 9.01 21.21
CA ALA A 140 5.26 8.37 22.45
C ALA A 140 5.07 6.86 22.41
N ALA A 141 3.85 6.37 22.08
CA ALA A 141 3.58 4.94 21.95
C ALA A 141 4.53 4.26 20.92
N THR A 142 4.87 4.97 19.86
CA THR A 142 5.78 4.49 18.80
C THR A 142 7.21 4.33 19.31
N LEU A 143 7.73 5.33 20.04
CA LEU A 143 9.06 5.32 20.63
C LEU A 143 9.18 4.25 21.72
N ILE A 144 8.15 4.10 22.57
CA ILE A 144 8.12 3.08 23.63
C ILE A 144 8.16 1.67 23.04
N LEU A 145 7.38 1.39 21.98
CA LEU A 145 7.46 0.09 21.31
C LEU A 145 8.82 -0.16 20.64
N ALA A 146 9.40 0.87 20.03
CA ALA A 146 10.73 0.77 19.41
C ALA A 146 11.80 0.46 20.48
N ASP A 147 11.74 1.13 21.64
CA ASP A 147 12.62 0.87 22.77
C ASP A 147 12.42 -0.55 23.32
N LYS A 148 11.19 -0.94 23.56
CA LYS A 148 10.85 -2.29 24.08
C LYS A 148 11.36 -3.42 23.19
N ILE A 149 11.31 -3.23 21.86
CA ILE A 149 11.69 -4.28 20.89
C ILE A 149 13.21 -4.33 20.66
N SER A 150 13.88 -3.18 20.63
CA SER A 150 15.29 -3.08 20.20
C SER A 150 16.23 -2.48 21.24
N GLY A 151 15.71 -2.07 22.40
CA GLY A 151 16.46 -1.45 23.49
C GLY A 151 16.83 0.02 23.23
N ASN A 152 16.66 0.52 22.02
CA ASN A 152 16.74 1.95 21.69
C ASN A 152 16.24 2.25 20.29
N SER A 153 15.90 3.53 20.04
CA SER A 153 15.36 4.00 18.75
C SER A 153 16.35 3.90 17.58
N SER A 154 17.68 4.01 17.82
CA SER A 154 18.69 3.89 16.74
C SER A 154 18.69 2.47 16.15
N LYS A 155 18.82 1.44 17.00
CA LYS A 155 18.76 0.04 16.55
C LYS A 155 17.44 -0.32 15.89
N PHE A 156 16.34 0.25 16.37
CA PHE A 156 15.03 0.03 15.76
C PHE A 156 14.97 0.67 14.35
N THR A 157 15.51 1.87 14.17
CA THR A 157 15.59 2.55 12.87
C THR A 157 16.49 1.78 11.90
N ASP A 158 17.61 1.20 12.36
CA ASP A 158 18.42 0.28 11.56
C ASP A 158 17.59 -0.92 11.06
N GLN A 159 16.76 -1.51 11.93
CA GLN A 159 15.88 -2.62 11.54
C GLN A 159 14.80 -2.17 10.54
N MET A 160 14.26 -0.94 10.67
CA MET A 160 13.32 -0.37 9.69
C MET A 160 13.96 -0.26 8.31
N ASN A 161 15.17 0.29 8.22
CA ASN A 161 15.90 0.43 6.95
C ASN A 161 16.31 -0.93 6.36
N GLN A 162 16.72 -1.89 7.19
CA GLN A 162 16.97 -3.27 6.75
C GLN A 162 15.68 -3.94 6.20
N LYS A 163 14.54 -3.73 6.87
CA LYS A 163 13.25 -4.25 6.41
C LYS A 163 12.84 -3.59 5.09
N ALA A 164 12.97 -2.27 4.96
CA ALA A 164 12.71 -1.54 3.72
C ALA A 164 13.52 -2.12 2.55
N LYS A 165 14.83 -2.33 2.75
CA LYS A 165 15.70 -2.97 1.77
C LYS A 165 15.22 -4.38 1.38
N LYS A 166 14.83 -5.22 2.36
CA LYS A 166 14.30 -6.58 2.12
C LYS A 166 12.98 -6.56 1.34
N LEU A 167 12.13 -5.55 1.55
CA LEU A 167 10.89 -5.35 0.83
C LEU A 167 11.11 -4.72 -0.55
N GLY A 168 12.33 -4.27 -0.88
CA GLY A 168 12.65 -3.59 -2.14
C GLY A 168 12.06 -2.18 -2.21
N MET A 169 11.98 -1.47 -1.07
CA MET A 169 11.61 -0.04 -0.97
C MET A 169 12.88 0.79 -1.26
N ALA A 170 13.16 0.95 -2.57
CA ALA A 170 14.45 1.49 -3.02
C ALA A 170 14.61 3.01 -2.81
N HIS A 171 13.48 3.71 -2.64
CA HIS A 171 13.43 5.17 -2.45
C HIS A 171 12.93 5.54 -1.05
N THR A 172 13.21 4.68 -0.06
CA THR A 172 12.78 4.90 1.32
C THR A 172 13.98 4.87 2.26
N HIS A 173 14.10 5.94 3.04
CA HIS A 173 15.07 6.04 4.14
C HIS A 173 14.38 6.55 5.40
N PHE A 174 14.29 5.69 6.41
CA PHE A 174 13.73 6.01 7.70
C PHE A 174 14.79 6.66 8.59
N THR A 175 14.47 7.80 9.20
CA THR A 175 15.35 8.51 10.13
C THR A 175 14.99 8.25 11.59
N ASN A 176 13.75 7.79 11.85
CA ASN A 176 13.27 7.44 13.19
C ASN A 176 11.98 6.60 13.14
N PRO A 177 11.56 6.00 14.25
CA PRO A 177 10.37 5.14 14.30
C PRO A 177 9.03 5.86 14.04
N THR A 178 8.98 7.18 14.24
CA THR A 178 7.73 7.97 14.28
C THR A 178 7.37 8.62 12.96
N GLY A 179 8.37 8.97 12.14
CA GLY A 179 8.23 9.77 10.92
C GLY A 179 8.05 11.28 11.20
N ALA A 180 8.24 11.73 12.43
CA ALA A 180 8.42 13.16 12.70
C ALA A 180 9.80 13.61 12.22
N ASP A 181 9.98 14.92 11.94
CA ASP A 181 11.32 15.46 11.78
C ASP A 181 12.15 15.14 13.03
N THR A 182 13.34 14.58 12.83
CA THR A 182 14.19 14.10 13.93
C THR A 182 14.48 15.16 14.99
N LYS A 183 14.56 16.45 14.58
CA LYS A 183 14.75 17.55 15.52
C LYS A 183 13.59 17.73 16.53
N LEU A 184 12.36 17.35 16.15
CA LEU A 184 11.19 17.44 17.05
C LEU A 184 11.15 16.34 18.11
N LEU A 185 11.99 15.32 18.00
CA LEU A 185 12.10 14.25 18.98
C LEU A 185 13.08 14.58 20.11
N GLU A 186 13.80 15.71 20.02
CA GLU A 186 14.72 16.22 21.03
C GLU A 186 15.71 15.11 21.52
N GLU A 187 15.73 14.84 22.85
CA GLU A 187 16.58 13.79 23.45
C GLU A 187 16.19 12.36 23.04
N PHE A 188 14.95 12.14 22.57
CA PHE A 188 14.45 10.82 22.14
C PHE A 188 14.76 10.52 20.66
N ALA A 189 15.38 11.45 19.96
CA ALA A 189 15.84 11.23 18.59
C ALA A 189 16.84 10.08 18.53
N PRO A 190 16.78 9.20 17.50
CA PRO A 190 17.80 8.17 17.32
C PRO A 190 19.19 8.78 17.21
N LYS A 191 20.09 8.43 18.13
CA LYS A 191 21.45 9.03 18.17
C LYS A 191 22.25 8.86 16.88
N SER A 192 22.11 7.70 16.22
CA SER A 192 22.78 7.40 14.96
C SER A 192 22.21 8.16 13.75
N TYR A 193 21.02 8.76 13.88
CA TYR A 193 20.32 9.50 12.83
C TYR A 193 20.13 10.98 13.18
N LYS A 194 20.81 11.44 14.23
CA LYS A 194 20.70 12.84 14.69
C LYS A 194 21.23 13.77 13.60
N GLY A 195 20.36 14.68 13.12
CA GLY A 195 20.69 15.61 12.05
C GLY A 195 20.29 15.16 10.64
N GLU A 196 19.75 13.96 10.46
CA GLU A 196 19.25 13.51 9.14
C GLU A 196 17.89 14.11 8.76
N GLY A 197 17.17 14.73 9.71
CA GLY A 197 15.92 15.42 9.46
C GLY A 197 14.73 14.47 9.25
N LYS A 198 14.02 14.66 8.14
CA LYS A 198 12.80 13.90 7.81
C LYS A 198 13.10 12.56 7.15
N THR A 199 12.20 11.61 7.37
CA THR A 199 12.12 10.38 6.55
C THR A 199 11.77 10.73 5.11
N THR A 200 12.33 10.01 4.14
CA THR A 200 11.93 10.09 2.73
C THR A 200 11.32 8.79 2.26
N SER A 201 10.31 8.88 1.40
CA SER A 201 9.67 7.72 0.76
C SER A 201 8.91 8.14 -0.49
N THR A 202 8.26 7.18 -1.15
CA THR A 202 7.42 7.39 -2.34
C THR A 202 6.06 6.70 -2.16
N ALA A 203 5.03 7.09 -2.92
CA ALA A 203 3.75 6.40 -2.88
C ALA A 203 3.89 4.92 -3.25
N ARG A 204 4.79 4.60 -4.19
CA ARG A 204 5.10 3.22 -4.59
C ARG A 204 5.67 2.39 -3.44
N ASP A 205 6.62 2.92 -2.71
CA ASP A 205 7.26 2.19 -1.60
C ASP A 205 6.33 2.06 -0.40
N MET A 206 5.57 3.11 -0.07
CA MET A 206 4.56 3.05 1.00
C MET A 206 3.42 2.10 0.67
N ASN A 207 2.95 2.06 -0.58
CA ASN A 207 1.94 1.09 -1.02
C ASN A 207 2.46 -0.35 -0.96
N LYS A 208 3.73 -0.56 -1.33
CA LYS A 208 4.42 -1.85 -1.17
C LYS A 208 4.48 -2.28 0.30
N LEU A 209 4.77 -1.36 1.21
CA LEU A 209 4.76 -1.61 2.66
C LEU A 209 3.36 -2.02 3.14
N MET A 210 2.30 -1.31 2.70
CA MET A 210 0.91 -1.65 2.99
C MET A 210 0.55 -3.06 2.49
N TYR A 211 0.88 -3.35 1.24
CA TYR A 211 0.65 -4.69 0.66
C TYR A 211 1.30 -5.78 1.51
N HIS A 212 2.55 -5.59 1.91
CA HIS A 212 3.28 -6.61 2.66
C HIS A 212 2.77 -6.76 4.09
N ILE A 213 2.51 -5.67 4.82
CA ILE A 213 2.01 -5.77 6.20
C ILE A 213 0.64 -6.45 6.25
N ILE A 214 -0.28 -6.10 5.36
CA ILE A 214 -1.62 -6.71 5.31
C ILE A 214 -1.53 -8.20 4.93
N LYS A 215 -0.63 -8.55 4.00
CA LYS A 215 -0.44 -9.94 3.57
C LYS A 215 0.19 -10.82 4.65
N VAL A 216 1.19 -10.32 5.38
CA VAL A 216 1.98 -11.10 6.37
C VAL A 216 1.35 -11.04 7.76
N HIS A 217 0.74 -9.91 8.07
CA HIS A 217 0.11 -9.59 9.36
C HIS A 217 -1.29 -9.01 9.18
N PRO A 218 -2.27 -9.79 8.67
CA PRO A 218 -3.63 -9.29 8.43
C PRO A 218 -4.32 -8.81 9.73
N ASN A 219 -3.82 -9.24 10.89
CA ASN A 219 -4.28 -8.77 12.19
C ASN A 219 -3.94 -7.30 12.47
N VAL A 220 -3.13 -6.62 11.67
CA VAL A 220 -2.94 -5.16 11.76
C VAL A 220 -4.27 -4.43 11.62
N LEU A 221 -5.18 -4.98 10.82
CA LEU A 221 -6.51 -4.40 10.58
C LEU A 221 -7.41 -4.43 11.83
N LYS A 222 -7.13 -5.28 12.84
CA LYS A 222 -7.89 -5.23 14.10
C LYS A 222 -7.66 -3.93 14.88
N TYR A 223 -6.47 -3.30 14.71
CA TYR A 223 -6.13 -2.02 15.32
C TYR A 223 -6.59 -0.85 14.44
N SER A 224 -6.24 -0.87 13.16
CA SER A 224 -6.44 0.27 12.26
C SER A 224 -7.90 0.57 11.91
N LYS A 225 -8.82 -0.40 12.02
CA LYS A 225 -10.26 -0.19 11.80
C LYS A 225 -11.01 0.39 12.99
N LYS A 226 -10.34 0.52 14.16
CA LYS A 226 -10.98 1.04 15.37
C LYS A 226 -11.26 2.54 15.23
N THR A 227 -12.46 2.93 15.57
CA THR A 227 -12.89 4.33 15.61
C THR A 227 -12.92 4.90 17.02
N SER A 228 -12.65 4.06 18.02
CA SER A 228 -12.41 4.50 19.40
C SER A 228 -11.72 3.40 20.21
N ALA A 229 -11.03 3.79 21.28
CA ALA A 229 -10.58 2.90 22.33
C ALA A 229 -10.57 3.67 23.66
N LYS A 230 -10.93 3.02 24.76
CA LYS A 230 -10.87 3.62 26.10
C LYS A 230 -9.68 3.02 26.86
N GLN A 231 -8.78 3.88 27.36
CA GLN A 231 -7.58 3.48 28.10
C GLN A 231 -7.39 4.43 29.28
N HIS A 232 -7.30 3.90 30.51
CA HIS A 232 -7.11 4.68 31.74
C HIS A 232 -8.01 5.93 31.87
N GLY A 233 -9.27 5.81 31.43
CA GLY A 233 -10.25 6.91 31.46
C GLY A 233 -10.25 7.79 30.21
N GLU A 234 -9.19 7.78 29.40
CA GLU A 234 -9.10 8.52 28.14
C GLU A 234 -9.81 7.80 27.01
N VAL A 235 -10.51 8.55 26.16
CA VAL A 235 -11.15 8.04 24.94
C VAL A 235 -10.33 8.49 23.73
N LEU A 236 -9.75 7.53 23.03
CA LEU A 236 -9.03 7.79 21.80
C LEU A 236 -10.04 7.96 20.65
N THR A 237 -9.86 8.99 19.82
CA THR A 237 -10.65 9.26 18.63
C THR A 237 -9.76 9.20 17.38
N PRO A 238 -10.25 8.67 16.25
CA PRO A 238 -9.41 8.43 15.08
C PRO A 238 -9.10 9.74 14.35
N LYS A 239 -7.93 9.76 13.70
CA LYS A 239 -7.56 10.79 12.71
C LYS A 239 -7.98 10.37 11.28
N ASN A 240 -8.27 9.09 11.06
CA ASN A 240 -8.74 8.61 9.77
C ASN A 240 -10.26 8.72 9.70
N ILE A 241 -10.73 9.77 9.04
CA ILE A 241 -12.16 10.08 8.92
C ILE A 241 -12.84 9.29 7.77
N SER A 242 -12.11 8.48 7.01
CA SER A 242 -12.68 7.54 6.02
C SER A 242 -13.18 6.24 6.66
N LEU A 243 -12.95 6.01 7.97
CA LEU A 243 -13.41 4.81 8.67
C LEU A 243 -14.92 4.84 8.91
N LYS A 244 -15.51 3.66 9.15
CA LYS A 244 -16.94 3.49 9.42
C LYS A 244 -17.43 4.41 10.55
N GLY A 245 -18.53 5.14 10.30
CA GLY A 245 -19.14 6.06 11.25
C GLY A 245 -18.39 7.38 11.43
N GLN A 246 -17.39 7.67 10.61
CA GLN A 246 -16.69 8.95 10.59
C GLN A 246 -17.25 9.85 9.48
N GLU A 247 -16.86 11.13 9.48
CA GLU A 247 -17.40 12.20 8.63
C GLU A 247 -17.34 11.86 7.13
N ASN A 248 -16.23 11.31 6.66
CA ASN A 248 -16.01 10.94 5.25
C ASN A 248 -15.97 9.41 5.09
N GLU A 249 -16.93 8.69 5.68
CA GLU A 249 -16.93 7.23 5.63
C GLU A 249 -16.82 6.70 4.20
N LEU A 250 -15.82 5.87 3.93
CA LEU A 250 -15.73 5.03 2.74
C LEU A 250 -16.22 3.62 3.08
N LYS A 251 -17.24 3.13 2.41
CA LYS A 251 -17.77 1.77 2.62
C LYS A 251 -16.64 0.73 2.44
N GLY A 252 -16.41 -0.05 3.50
CA GLY A 252 -15.40 -1.11 3.51
C GLY A 252 -13.99 -0.67 3.94
N ALA A 253 -13.77 0.63 4.26
CA ALA A 253 -12.51 1.10 4.81
C ALA A 253 -12.24 0.48 6.19
N ASP A 254 -11.03 -0.06 6.37
CA ASP A 254 -10.60 -0.72 7.61
C ASP A 254 -9.15 -0.34 8.03
N GLY A 255 -8.61 0.72 7.47
CA GLY A 255 -7.30 1.26 7.84
C GLY A 255 -6.74 2.20 6.78
N LEU A 256 -5.47 2.57 6.81
CA LEU A 256 -4.43 2.05 7.69
C LEU A 256 -3.87 3.15 8.58
N LYS A 257 -3.44 4.30 8.00
CA LYS A 257 -2.74 5.37 8.72
C LYS A 257 -2.83 6.73 8.01
N THR A 258 -2.92 7.80 8.80
CA THR A 258 -2.77 9.19 8.34
C THR A 258 -1.36 9.71 8.63
N GLY A 259 -0.86 10.61 7.80
CA GLY A 259 0.39 11.33 8.00
C GLY A 259 0.16 12.84 7.86
N THR A 260 0.87 13.64 8.64
CA THR A 260 0.85 15.11 8.56
C THR A 260 2.20 15.66 8.95
N SER A 261 2.76 16.52 8.13
CA SER A 261 3.95 17.31 8.40
C SER A 261 3.77 18.71 7.78
N ASP A 262 4.78 19.56 7.92
CA ASP A 262 4.82 20.87 7.26
C ASP A 262 4.92 20.76 5.72
N ASP A 263 5.24 19.58 5.16
CA ASP A 263 5.19 19.33 3.72
C ASP A 263 3.77 19.04 3.21
N GLY A 264 2.81 18.71 4.08
CA GLY A 264 1.42 18.44 3.70
C GLY A 264 0.79 17.23 4.40
N TYR A 265 -0.34 16.79 3.83
CA TYR A 265 -1.18 15.72 4.37
C TYR A 265 -1.06 14.44 3.56
N ASN A 266 -0.86 13.33 4.25
CA ASN A 266 -0.67 11.99 3.67
C ASN A 266 -1.73 11.02 4.18
N LEU A 267 -2.09 10.02 3.36
CA LEU A 267 -3.01 8.96 3.75
C LEU A 267 -2.56 7.62 3.14
N ALA A 268 -2.51 6.61 3.97
CA ALA A 268 -2.47 5.21 3.58
C ALA A 268 -3.86 4.63 3.89
N LEU A 269 -4.69 4.43 2.87
CA LEU A 269 -6.06 3.94 3.00
C LEU A 269 -6.17 2.52 2.46
N THR A 270 -6.90 1.65 3.17
CA THR A 270 -7.25 0.32 2.67
C THR A 270 -8.73 0.05 2.89
N ALA A 271 -9.36 -0.53 1.86
CA ALA A 271 -10.77 -0.89 1.89
C ALA A 271 -11.00 -2.26 1.24
N LYS A 272 -12.06 -2.96 1.67
CA LYS A 272 -12.44 -4.26 1.09
C LYS A 272 -13.93 -4.32 0.81
N ARG A 273 -14.29 -4.70 -0.44
CA ARG A 273 -15.69 -4.98 -0.87
C ARG A 273 -15.70 -6.22 -1.76
N ASP A 274 -16.70 -7.07 -1.62
CA ASP A 274 -16.98 -8.22 -2.48
C ASP A 274 -15.72 -9.06 -2.84
N GLY A 275 -14.83 -9.23 -1.86
CA GLY A 275 -13.57 -9.95 -2.02
C GLY A 275 -12.41 -9.12 -2.55
N LEU A 276 -12.64 -8.01 -3.24
CA LEU A 276 -11.60 -7.08 -3.70
C LEU A 276 -11.12 -6.22 -2.53
N ARG A 277 -9.81 -6.24 -2.24
CA ARG A 277 -9.13 -5.30 -1.35
C ARG A 277 -8.25 -4.37 -2.15
N LEU A 278 -8.37 -3.09 -1.86
CA LEU A 278 -7.56 -2.01 -2.43
C LEU A 278 -6.71 -1.39 -1.34
N ASN A 279 -5.48 -1.05 -1.70
CA ASN A 279 -4.54 -0.32 -0.86
C ASN A 279 -4.12 0.93 -1.62
N GLU A 280 -4.30 2.07 -1.01
CA GLU A 280 -3.98 3.38 -1.57
C GLU A 280 -2.96 4.12 -0.72
N THR A 281 -2.07 4.83 -1.37
CA THR A 281 -1.19 5.81 -0.75
C THR A 281 -1.33 7.13 -1.48
N ILE A 282 -1.73 8.17 -0.74
CA ILE A 282 -1.71 9.57 -1.18
C ILE A 282 -0.66 10.31 -0.37
N LEU A 283 0.20 11.06 -1.04
CA LEU A 283 1.26 11.83 -0.41
C LEU A 283 1.20 13.30 -0.80
N ASN A 284 1.41 14.15 0.20
CA ASN A 284 1.64 15.60 0.07
C ASN A 284 0.46 16.35 -0.57
N VAL A 285 -0.72 16.26 0.05
CA VAL A 285 -1.84 17.19 -0.21
C VAL A 285 -1.59 18.49 0.52
N GLN A 286 -1.64 19.61 -0.18
CA GLN A 286 -1.35 20.95 0.34
C GLN A 286 -2.58 21.89 0.18
N PRO A 287 -2.55 23.08 0.82
CA PRO A 287 -1.51 23.65 1.68
C PRO A 287 -1.50 23.13 3.12
N TYR A 288 -0.39 23.33 3.83
CA TYR A 288 -0.29 23.10 5.27
C TYR A 288 0.11 24.41 5.99
N PRO A 289 -0.50 24.74 7.17
CA PRO A 289 -1.65 24.06 7.78
C PRO A 289 -2.99 24.57 7.21
N ASP A 290 -3.83 23.65 6.76
CA ASP A 290 -5.15 23.97 6.23
C ASP A 290 -6.12 22.79 6.46
N GLN A 291 -7.27 23.05 7.11
CA GLN A 291 -8.25 22.00 7.43
C GLN A 291 -8.95 21.48 6.17
N ALA A 292 -9.14 22.32 5.15
CA ALA A 292 -9.76 21.89 3.90
C ALA A 292 -8.82 20.94 3.12
N ALA A 293 -7.50 21.22 3.11
CA ALA A 293 -6.50 20.31 2.55
C ALA A 293 -6.42 19.00 3.35
N GLU A 294 -6.52 19.07 4.69
CA GLU A 294 -6.58 17.87 5.52
C GLU A 294 -7.79 16.99 5.18
N ASN A 295 -8.96 17.57 4.97
CA ASN A 295 -10.16 16.86 4.54
C ASN A 295 -10.05 16.36 3.09
N ALA A 296 -9.49 17.18 2.19
CA ALA A 296 -9.35 16.86 0.78
C ALA A 296 -8.57 15.56 0.54
N ARG A 297 -7.52 15.26 1.35
CA ARG A 297 -6.81 13.98 1.24
C ARG A 297 -7.72 12.76 1.38
N HIS A 298 -8.78 12.87 2.22
CA HIS A 298 -9.76 11.79 2.41
C HIS A 298 -10.79 11.75 1.27
N LEU A 299 -11.25 12.92 0.81
CA LEU A 299 -12.21 13.00 -0.29
C LEU A 299 -11.61 12.47 -1.59
N ILE A 300 -10.37 12.88 -1.92
CA ILE A 300 -9.64 12.38 -3.10
C ILE A 300 -9.43 10.86 -2.99
N ALA A 301 -8.92 10.38 -1.84
CA ALA A 301 -8.67 8.96 -1.64
C ALA A 301 -9.94 8.13 -1.74
N ASN A 302 -11.02 8.58 -1.12
CA ASN A 302 -12.30 7.87 -1.15
C ASN A 302 -12.84 7.78 -2.58
N ALA A 303 -12.77 8.86 -3.35
CA ALA A 303 -13.26 8.92 -4.72
C ALA A 303 -12.44 8.01 -5.65
N LEU A 304 -11.10 8.07 -5.57
CA LEU A 304 -10.22 7.22 -6.39
C LEU A 304 -10.40 5.73 -6.06
N ILE A 305 -10.55 5.35 -4.79
CA ILE A 305 -10.87 3.96 -4.40
C ILE A 305 -12.26 3.56 -4.89
N GLU A 306 -13.26 4.46 -4.79
CA GLU A 306 -14.61 4.19 -5.27
C GLU A 306 -14.61 3.88 -6.77
N GLN A 307 -13.89 4.66 -7.57
CA GLN A 307 -13.70 4.44 -9.00
C GLN A 307 -13.11 3.05 -9.27
N GLN A 308 -12.05 2.66 -8.52
CA GLN A 308 -11.46 1.33 -8.71
C GLN A 308 -12.44 0.20 -8.32
N PHE A 309 -13.32 0.40 -7.33
CA PHE A 309 -14.38 -0.56 -7.02
C PHE A 309 -15.48 -0.58 -8.09
N GLN A 310 -15.69 0.52 -8.81
CA GLN A 310 -16.61 0.53 -9.97
C GLN A 310 -16.02 -0.19 -11.17
N ASP A 311 -14.72 -0.05 -11.42
CA ASP A 311 -14.03 -0.55 -12.62
C ASP A 311 -13.58 -2.00 -12.50
N TYR A 312 -13.22 -2.47 -11.31
CA TYR A 312 -12.61 -3.78 -11.10
C TYR A 312 -13.41 -4.67 -10.14
N GLU A 313 -13.24 -5.97 -10.31
CA GLU A 313 -13.76 -6.99 -9.41
C GLU A 313 -12.72 -8.09 -9.14
N TYR A 314 -12.83 -8.74 -7.99
CA TYR A 314 -12.06 -9.94 -7.67
C TYR A 314 -12.98 -11.15 -7.78
N LYS A 315 -12.78 -11.98 -8.79
CA LYS A 315 -13.64 -13.12 -9.05
C LYS A 315 -12.88 -14.39 -9.40
N LYS A 316 -13.58 -15.50 -9.31
CA LYS A 316 -13.11 -16.76 -9.89
C LYS A 316 -13.19 -16.66 -11.41
N VAL A 317 -12.02 -16.73 -12.07
CA VAL A 317 -11.88 -16.60 -13.53
C VAL A 317 -11.70 -17.94 -14.22
N LEU A 318 -11.26 -18.96 -13.49
CA LEU A 318 -11.16 -20.33 -13.97
C LEU A 318 -11.44 -21.29 -12.82
N SER A 319 -12.33 -22.26 -13.01
CA SER A 319 -12.61 -23.29 -12.00
C SER A 319 -11.58 -24.41 -12.06
N LYS A 320 -11.44 -25.13 -10.95
CA LYS A 320 -10.79 -26.46 -10.94
C LYS A 320 -11.54 -27.41 -11.88
N GLY A 321 -10.81 -28.28 -12.59
CA GLY A 321 -11.37 -29.29 -13.47
C GLY A 321 -10.84 -29.22 -14.90
N GLU A 322 -11.55 -29.83 -15.84
CA GLU A 322 -11.15 -29.91 -17.24
C GLU A 322 -11.57 -28.62 -18.00
N HIS A 323 -10.63 -28.07 -18.77
CA HIS A 323 -10.85 -26.89 -19.60
C HIS A 323 -10.10 -27.00 -20.91
N LYS A 324 -10.69 -26.49 -22.01
CA LYS A 324 -10.03 -26.32 -23.29
C LYS A 324 -9.51 -24.87 -23.38
N ILE A 325 -8.18 -24.72 -23.47
CA ILE A 325 -7.49 -23.43 -23.57
C ILE A 325 -6.56 -23.48 -24.77
N ASN A 326 -6.73 -22.57 -25.74
CA ASN A 326 -5.94 -22.53 -26.97
C ASN A 326 -5.87 -23.89 -27.68
N ASP A 327 -7.03 -24.53 -27.88
CA ASP A 327 -7.20 -25.85 -28.52
C ASP A 327 -6.53 -27.04 -27.82
N GLN A 328 -6.01 -26.86 -26.61
CA GLN A 328 -5.46 -27.90 -25.79
C GLN A 328 -6.30 -28.11 -24.53
N ARG A 329 -6.57 -29.37 -24.15
CA ARG A 329 -7.25 -29.72 -22.90
C ARG A 329 -6.26 -29.76 -21.73
N TYR A 330 -6.71 -29.20 -20.61
CA TYR A 330 -5.97 -29.12 -19.34
C TYR A 330 -6.85 -29.53 -18.18
N ASN A 331 -6.29 -30.25 -17.22
CA ASN A 331 -6.90 -30.51 -15.93
C ASN A 331 -6.35 -29.51 -14.90
N VAL A 332 -7.12 -28.47 -14.60
CA VAL A 332 -6.78 -27.37 -13.70
C VAL A 332 -6.87 -27.85 -12.25
N LYS A 333 -5.82 -27.64 -11.45
CA LYS A 333 -5.66 -28.23 -10.10
C LYS A 333 -6.38 -27.48 -8.99
N ALA A 334 -6.69 -26.20 -9.18
CA ALA A 334 -7.42 -25.36 -8.21
C ALA A 334 -8.16 -24.23 -8.92
N ASP A 335 -9.13 -23.62 -8.25
CA ASP A 335 -9.78 -22.40 -8.75
C ASP A 335 -8.75 -21.27 -8.86
N LEU A 336 -8.79 -20.52 -9.97
CA LEU A 336 -8.03 -19.29 -10.16
C LEU A 336 -8.91 -18.09 -9.88
N TYR A 337 -8.52 -17.30 -8.90
CA TYR A 337 -9.11 -16.00 -8.61
C TYR A 337 -8.16 -14.90 -9.02
N ASP A 338 -8.69 -13.85 -9.64
CA ASP A 338 -7.88 -12.70 -10.05
C ASP A 338 -8.69 -11.40 -10.02
N VAL A 339 -7.99 -10.27 -10.06
CA VAL A 339 -8.57 -8.94 -10.22
C VAL A 339 -8.68 -8.65 -11.71
N VAL A 340 -9.87 -8.33 -12.17
CA VAL A 340 -10.16 -8.08 -13.59
C VAL A 340 -11.05 -6.87 -13.76
N PRO A 341 -10.95 -6.14 -14.89
CA PRO A 341 -11.92 -5.12 -15.26
C PRO A 341 -13.33 -5.72 -15.38
N LYS A 342 -14.34 -5.02 -14.84
CA LYS A 342 -15.74 -5.47 -14.95
C LYS A 342 -16.29 -5.47 -16.36
N ASN A 343 -15.75 -4.61 -17.23
CA ASN A 343 -16.11 -4.54 -18.65
C ASN A 343 -15.36 -5.56 -19.54
N MET A 344 -14.65 -6.52 -18.91
CA MET A 344 -13.93 -7.57 -19.66
C MET A 344 -14.91 -8.67 -20.11
N ASP A 345 -15.38 -8.61 -21.35
CA ASP A 345 -16.34 -9.57 -21.90
C ASP A 345 -15.77 -10.99 -22.01
N LYS A 346 -14.49 -11.13 -22.36
CA LYS A 346 -13.82 -12.42 -22.52
C LYS A 346 -12.44 -12.42 -21.88
N VAL A 347 -12.27 -13.34 -20.93
CA VAL A 347 -10.98 -13.61 -20.32
C VAL A 347 -10.14 -14.45 -21.27
N LYS A 348 -8.96 -13.92 -21.66
CA LYS A 348 -7.97 -14.69 -22.43
C LYS A 348 -6.99 -15.33 -21.46
N PHE A 349 -6.74 -16.63 -21.62
CA PHE A 349 -5.78 -17.36 -20.81
C PHE A 349 -4.49 -17.62 -21.58
N LYS A 350 -3.37 -17.56 -20.87
CA LYS A 350 -2.08 -18.08 -21.30
C LYS A 350 -1.62 -19.23 -20.41
N VAL A 351 -0.85 -20.11 -21.00
CA VAL A 351 -0.18 -21.23 -20.30
C VAL A 351 1.32 -21.00 -20.46
N ASN A 352 2.07 -21.02 -19.36
CA ASN A 352 3.51 -20.91 -19.43
C ASN A 352 4.18 -22.30 -19.58
N ASP A 353 5.50 -22.30 -19.73
CA ASP A 353 6.36 -23.50 -19.85
C ASP A 353 6.40 -24.40 -18.61
N LYS A 354 5.77 -23.99 -17.51
CA LYS A 354 5.60 -24.75 -16.27
C LYS A 354 4.18 -25.29 -16.08
N ASP A 355 3.37 -25.29 -17.15
CA ASP A 355 1.96 -25.64 -17.14
C ASP A 355 1.14 -24.85 -16.09
N GLU A 356 1.45 -23.55 -15.94
CA GLU A 356 0.68 -22.65 -15.10
C GLU A 356 -0.19 -21.74 -15.98
N ILE A 357 -1.49 -21.72 -15.69
CA ILE A 357 -2.49 -20.91 -16.40
C ILE A 357 -2.69 -19.59 -15.65
N TYR A 358 -2.74 -18.48 -16.39
CA TYR A 358 -3.00 -17.11 -15.91
C TYR A 358 -3.78 -16.32 -16.95
N ILE A 359 -4.33 -15.16 -16.54
CA ILE A 359 -5.04 -14.24 -17.43
C ILE A 359 -4.04 -13.38 -18.19
N ASP A 360 -4.27 -13.23 -19.49
CA ASP A 360 -3.47 -12.40 -20.38
C ASP A 360 -4.20 -11.10 -20.73
N TYR A 361 -3.82 -10.01 -20.06
CA TYR A 361 -4.15 -8.64 -20.44
C TYR A 361 -3.09 -7.66 -19.93
N PRO A 362 -2.94 -6.46 -20.52
CA PRO A 362 -1.96 -5.47 -20.09
C PRO A 362 -2.21 -5.03 -18.64
N ARG A 363 -1.23 -5.22 -17.75
CA ARG A 363 -1.29 -4.79 -16.35
C ARG A 363 0.09 -4.76 -15.72
N GLN A 364 0.21 -3.94 -14.70
CA GLN A 364 1.43 -3.77 -13.93
C GLN A 364 1.27 -4.33 -12.52
N PHE A 365 2.39 -4.69 -11.91
CA PHE A 365 2.42 -5.25 -10.55
C PHE A 365 3.48 -4.56 -9.69
N ILE A 366 3.23 -4.49 -8.40
CA ILE A 366 4.25 -4.12 -7.42
C ILE A 366 5.47 -5.02 -7.62
N LYS A 367 6.67 -4.44 -7.71
CA LYS A 367 7.91 -5.19 -7.92
C LYS A 367 8.07 -6.30 -6.88
N GLY A 368 8.26 -7.52 -7.36
CA GLY A 368 8.33 -8.73 -6.51
C GLY A 368 7.01 -9.49 -6.37
N THR A 369 5.90 -8.96 -6.89
CA THR A 369 4.65 -9.70 -7.04
C THR A 369 4.45 -10.16 -8.49
N LYS A 370 3.54 -11.09 -8.72
CA LYS A 370 3.26 -11.64 -10.05
C LYS A 370 1.76 -11.88 -10.18
N ALA A 371 1.28 -11.90 -11.42
CA ALA A 371 -0.09 -12.29 -11.72
C ALA A 371 -0.45 -13.61 -11.03
N PRO A 372 -1.66 -13.73 -10.48
CA PRO A 372 -2.20 -15.00 -10.01
C PRO A 372 -2.14 -16.05 -11.11
N LYS A 373 -1.82 -17.28 -10.73
CA LYS A 373 -1.72 -18.40 -11.65
C LYS A 373 -2.03 -19.71 -10.95
N VAL A 374 -2.46 -20.70 -11.72
CA VAL A 374 -2.83 -22.03 -11.23
C VAL A 374 -2.12 -23.11 -12.04
N LYS A 375 -1.70 -24.18 -11.37
CA LYS A 375 -1.15 -25.38 -12.00
C LYS A 375 -2.23 -26.12 -12.77
N ALA A 376 -1.84 -26.64 -13.94
CA ALA A 376 -2.67 -27.53 -14.74
C ALA A 376 -1.83 -28.69 -15.27
N GLU A 377 -2.46 -29.80 -15.59
CA GLU A 377 -1.85 -30.91 -16.28
C GLU A 377 -2.42 -30.97 -17.71
N LYS A 378 -1.53 -30.98 -18.67
CA LYS A 378 -1.89 -31.14 -20.09
C LYS A 378 -2.40 -32.56 -20.33
N GLU A 379 -3.56 -32.70 -20.95
CA GLU A 379 -4.07 -34.00 -21.36
C GLU A 379 -3.29 -34.54 -22.57
N ASN A 380 -3.08 -35.88 -22.61
CA ASN A 380 -2.45 -36.54 -23.74
C ASN A 380 -3.28 -36.35 -25.02
N ALA A 381 -2.61 -36.18 -26.16
CA ALA A 381 -3.27 -36.04 -27.45
C ALA A 381 -4.27 -37.17 -27.75
N PHE A 382 -3.97 -38.39 -27.33
CA PHE A 382 -4.83 -39.57 -27.51
C PHE A 382 -6.14 -39.47 -26.70
N THR A 383 -6.05 -39.11 -25.42
CA THR A 383 -7.23 -38.92 -24.53
C THR A 383 -8.10 -37.73 -24.99
N SER A 384 -7.47 -36.64 -25.41
CA SER A 384 -8.13 -35.45 -25.93
C SER A 384 -8.92 -35.77 -27.22
N PHE A 385 -8.32 -36.52 -28.17
CA PHE A 385 -8.95 -36.90 -29.43
C PHE A 385 -10.23 -37.73 -29.21
N PHE A 386 -10.20 -38.71 -28.29
CA PHE A 386 -11.40 -39.53 -28.00
C PHE A 386 -12.51 -38.72 -27.34
N LYS A 387 -12.20 -37.76 -26.44
CA LYS A 387 -13.20 -36.87 -25.83
C LYS A 387 -13.84 -35.95 -26.87
N ASP A 388 -13.03 -35.34 -27.77
CA ASP A 388 -13.54 -34.47 -28.83
C ASP A 388 -14.40 -35.25 -29.90
N LEU A 389 -14.30 -36.59 -29.97
CA LEU A 389 -15.10 -37.41 -30.87
C LEU A 389 -16.49 -37.72 -30.30
N PHE A 390 -16.67 -37.69 -28.97
CA PHE A 390 -17.90 -38.04 -28.28
C PHE A 390 -18.64 -36.86 -27.62
N GLU A 391 -18.14 -35.60 -27.73
CA GLU A 391 -18.82 -34.34 -27.46
C GLU A 391 -19.44 -33.77 -28.75
#